data_c4dfdf7bd52fdd34ab8cd47dea93fd12
#
_entry.id   c4dfdf7bd52fdd34ab8cd47dea93fd12
#
_cell.length_a   1.000
_cell.length_b   1.000
_cell.length_c   1.000
_cell.angle_alpha   90.00
_cell.angle_beta   90.00
_cell.angle_gamma   90.00
#
_symmetry.space_group_name_H-M   'P 1'
#
loop_
_entity.id
_entity.type
_entity.pdbx_description
1 polymer ?
#
loop_
_entity_poly.entity_id
_entity_poly.type
_entity_poly.pdbx_seq_one_letter_code
_entity_poly.pdbx_strand_id
1 'polypeptide(L)' 'MDIEEFKEMICCNEPDFMYNGEIYSICDPDGKYHVLASDSPGDEDLVFETLDDLLENWIIQGKPLKEILPEANFDY' A
#
# COMPACT_ATOMS: atom_id res chain seq x y z
N MET A 1 6.19 3.11 -10.59
CA MET A 1 4.89 2.49 -10.90
C MET A 1 3.82 3.56 -10.92
N ASP A 2 2.93 3.54 -11.89
CA ASP A 2 1.81 4.46 -11.90
C ASP A 2 0.55 3.81 -11.32
N ILE A 3 -0.53 4.60 -11.19
CA ILE A 3 -1.76 4.11 -10.57
C ILE A 3 -2.38 2.96 -11.36
N GLU A 4 -2.35 3.02 -12.68
CA GLU A 4 -2.91 1.96 -13.52
C GLU A 4 -2.17 0.64 -13.34
N GLU A 5 -0.84 0.68 -13.31
CA GLU A 5 -0.04 -0.51 -13.06
C GLU A 5 -0.30 -1.06 -11.66
N PHE A 6 -0.43 -0.18 -10.68
CA PHE A 6 -0.72 -0.60 -9.32
C PHE A 6 -2.05 -1.32 -9.22
N LYS A 7 -3.08 -0.79 -9.87
CA LYS A 7 -4.40 -1.41 -9.87
C LYS A 7 -4.39 -2.80 -10.49
N GLU A 8 -3.65 -2.97 -11.57
CA GLU A 8 -3.52 -4.27 -12.22
C GLU A 8 -2.75 -5.26 -11.37
N MET A 9 -1.69 -4.79 -10.74
CA MET A 9 -0.84 -5.65 -9.91
C MET A 9 -1.58 -6.13 -8.66
N ILE A 10 -2.27 -5.23 -7.98
CA ILE A 10 -2.86 -5.56 -6.69
C ILE A 10 -4.07 -6.50 -6.79
N CYS A 11 -4.71 -6.58 -7.96
CA CYS A 11 -5.84 -7.49 -8.12
C CYS A 11 -5.41 -8.97 -8.09
N CYS A 12 -4.13 -9.25 -8.30
CA CYS A 12 -3.61 -10.62 -8.39
C CYS A 12 -2.48 -10.90 -7.41
N ASN A 13 -1.96 -9.89 -6.74
CA ASN A 13 -0.79 -10.00 -5.86
C ASN A 13 -1.01 -9.28 -4.55
N GLU A 14 -0.31 -9.75 -3.52
CA GLU A 14 -0.27 -9.08 -2.23
C GLU A 14 1.13 -8.47 -2.09
N PRO A 15 1.34 -7.24 -2.56
CA PRO A 15 2.69 -6.70 -2.71
C PRO A 15 3.30 -6.21 -1.41
N ASP A 16 4.62 -6.34 -1.35
CA ASP A 16 5.43 -5.63 -0.37
C ASP A 16 6.20 -4.56 -1.13
N PHE A 17 6.42 -3.41 -0.50
CA PHE A 17 7.24 -2.40 -1.12
C PHE A 17 8.07 -1.68 -0.06
N MET A 18 9.15 -1.05 -0.54
CA MET A 18 10.03 -0.26 0.29
C MET A 18 9.99 1.20 -0.15
N TYR A 19 9.92 2.10 0.83
CA TYR A 19 9.91 3.53 0.58
C TYR A 19 10.71 4.22 1.69
N ASN A 20 11.76 4.94 1.29
CA ASN A 20 12.65 5.65 2.23
C ASN A 20 13.15 4.76 3.38
N GLY A 21 13.53 3.53 3.06
CA GLY A 21 14.11 2.63 4.04
C GLY A 21 13.13 1.86 4.90
N GLU A 22 11.82 2.11 4.74
CA GLU A 22 10.80 1.40 5.50
C GLU A 22 10.04 0.44 4.60
N ILE A 23 9.58 -0.67 5.17
CA ILE A 23 8.89 -1.71 4.43
C ILE A 23 7.39 -1.65 4.72
N TYR A 24 6.59 -1.78 3.67
CA TYR A 24 5.14 -1.74 3.74
C TYR A 24 4.57 -2.94 3.01
N SER A 25 3.44 -3.44 3.51
CA SER A 25 2.78 -4.60 2.92
C SER A 25 1.29 -4.36 2.76
N ILE A 26 0.71 -4.91 1.70
CA ILE A 26 -0.72 -4.84 1.44
C ILE A 26 -1.23 -6.26 1.18
N CYS A 27 -2.33 -6.63 1.84
CA CYS A 27 -2.99 -7.90 1.55
C CYS A 27 -4.50 -7.72 1.52
N ASP A 28 -5.21 -8.63 0.85
CA ASP A 28 -6.65 -8.54 0.70
C ASP A 28 -7.34 -9.90 0.90
N PRO A 29 -7.17 -10.53 2.07
CA PRO A 29 -7.69 -11.88 2.28
C PRO A 29 -9.22 -11.98 2.26
N ASP A 30 -9.92 -10.87 2.48
CA ASP A 30 -11.38 -10.86 2.58
C ASP A 30 -12.02 -9.82 1.65
N GLY A 31 -11.30 -9.38 0.62
CA GLY A 31 -11.78 -8.36 -0.30
C GLY A 31 -11.57 -6.94 0.18
N LYS A 32 -10.95 -6.78 1.33
CA LYS A 32 -10.58 -5.46 1.86
C LYS A 32 -9.06 -5.37 1.94
N TYR A 33 -8.54 -4.14 1.88
CA TYR A 33 -7.10 -3.92 1.85
C TYR A 33 -6.57 -3.72 3.27
N HIS A 34 -5.83 -4.71 3.75
CA HIS A 34 -5.18 -4.66 5.05
C HIS A 34 -3.73 -4.27 4.84
N VAL A 35 -3.25 -3.28 5.57
CA VAL A 35 -1.89 -2.77 5.37
C VAL A 35 -1.05 -2.89 6.63
N LEU A 36 0.25 -3.07 6.42
CA LEU A 36 1.23 -3.12 7.50
C LEU A 36 2.37 -2.18 7.15
N ALA A 37 2.91 -1.51 8.15
CA ALA A 37 4.01 -0.58 7.97
C ALA A 37 5.05 -0.81 9.06
N SER A 38 6.33 -0.94 8.67
CA SER A 38 7.39 -1.18 9.64
C SER A 38 7.66 0.04 10.52
N ASP A 39 7.33 1.24 10.02
CA ASP A 39 7.50 2.47 10.81
C ASP A 39 6.29 2.80 11.68
N SER A 40 5.24 1.98 11.65
CA SER A 40 4.04 2.18 12.45
C SER A 40 3.51 0.82 12.93
N PRO A 41 4.28 0.10 13.75
CA PRO A 41 3.92 -1.28 14.10
C PRO A 41 2.64 -1.40 14.94
N GLY A 42 2.10 -0.31 15.44
CA GLY A 42 0.84 -0.33 16.16
C GLY A 42 -0.39 -0.17 15.27
N ASP A 43 -0.21 0.00 13.96
CA ASP A 43 -1.30 0.26 13.03
C ASP A 43 -1.67 -0.96 12.17
N GLU A 44 -1.42 -2.14 12.66
CA GLU A 44 -1.68 -3.38 11.92
C GLU A 44 -3.16 -3.62 11.60
N ASP A 45 -4.06 -2.88 12.23
CA ASP A 45 -5.50 -3.01 11.99
C ASP A 45 -6.03 -2.00 10.97
N LEU A 46 -5.15 -1.28 10.29
CA LEU A 46 -5.58 -0.32 9.30
C LEU A 46 -6.11 -1.04 8.06
N VAL A 47 -7.37 -0.76 7.73
CA VAL A 47 -8.08 -1.46 6.65
C VAL A 47 -8.77 -0.43 5.76
N PHE A 48 -8.68 -0.64 4.45
CA PHE A 48 -9.37 0.20 3.46
C PHE A 48 -10.35 -0.66 2.66
N GLU A 49 -11.56 -0.17 2.45
CA GLU A 49 -12.62 -0.95 1.80
C GLU A 49 -12.53 -0.94 0.28
N THR A 50 -11.96 0.10 -0.30
CA THR A 50 -11.82 0.22 -1.74
C THR A 50 -10.39 0.58 -2.11
N LEU A 51 -10.04 0.34 -3.38
CA LEU A 51 -8.72 0.68 -3.86
C LEU A 51 -8.50 2.20 -3.88
N ASP A 52 -9.53 2.96 -4.24
CA ASP A 52 -9.43 4.41 -4.22
C ASP A 52 -9.20 4.93 -2.80
N ASP A 53 -9.87 4.32 -1.83
CA ASP A 53 -9.69 4.66 -0.42
C ASP A 53 -8.25 4.39 0.02
N LEU A 54 -7.71 3.24 -0.37
CA LEU A 54 -6.31 2.89 -0.10
C LEU A 54 -5.35 3.92 -0.69
N LEU A 55 -5.55 4.28 -1.95
CA LEU A 55 -4.66 5.20 -2.66
C LEU A 55 -4.69 6.61 -2.09
N GLU A 56 -5.86 7.06 -1.62
CA GLU A 56 -6.02 8.45 -1.17
C GLU A 56 -5.84 8.64 0.32
N ASN A 57 -6.15 7.63 1.12
CA ASN A 57 -6.22 7.78 2.56
C ASN A 57 -5.13 7.06 3.35
N TRP A 58 -4.37 6.18 2.73
CA TRP A 58 -3.21 5.59 3.39
C TRP A 58 -2.04 6.56 3.32
N ILE A 59 -1.80 7.23 4.42
CA ILE A 59 -0.74 8.24 4.50
C ILE A 59 0.56 7.56 4.91
N ILE A 60 1.55 7.63 4.04
CA ILE A 60 2.86 7.01 4.25
C ILE A 60 3.89 8.12 4.29
N GLN A 61 4.50 8.32 5.46
CA GLN A 61 5.51 9.36 5.66
C GLN A 61 5.03 10.75 5.23
N GLY A 62 3.75 11.03 5.52
CA GLY A 62 3.15 12.33 5.24
C GLY A 62 2.55 12.50 3.85
N LYS A 63 2.55 11.44 3.04
CA LYS A 63 2.01 11.49 1.68
C LYS A 63 1.06 10.33 1.42
N PRO A 64 -0.03 10.54 0.67
CA PRO A 64 -0.92 9.43 0.33
C PRO A 64 -0.22 8.45 -0.61
N LEU A 65 -0.67 7.20 -0.57
CA LEU A 65 -0.04 6.14 -1.35
C LEU A 65 0.11 6.51 -2.83
N LYS A 66 -0.91 7.14 -3.41
CA LYS A 66 -0.87 7.50 -4.83
C LYS A 66 0.28 8.43 -5.19
N GLU A 67 0.75 9.22 -4.24
CA GLU A 67 1.85 10.15 -4.50
C GLU A 67 3.22 9.49 -4.38
N ILE A 68 3.33 8.42 -3.60
CA ILE A 68 4.62 7.75 -3.42
C ILE A 68 4.85 6.62 -4.43
N LEU A 69 3.83 6.20 -5.16
CA LEU A 69 3.94 5.09 -6.10
C LEU A 69 5.13 5.19 -7.07
N PRO A 70 5.42 6.36 -7.67
CA PRO A 70 6.56 6.45 -8.58
C PRO A 70 7.90 6.25 -7.90
N GLU A 71 7.98 6.46 -6.60
CA GLU A 71 9.22 6.37 -5.84
C GLU A 71 9.33 5.08 -5.04
N ALA A 72 8.23 4.34 -4.88
CA ALA A 72 8.23 3.11 -4.10
C ALA A 72 8.85 1.96 -4.90
N ASN A 73 9.59 1.10 -4.21
CA ASN A 73 10.20 -0.08 -4.81
C ASN A 73 9.38 -1.30 -4.45
N PHE A 74 8.66 -1.82 -5.43
CA PHE A 74 7.78 -2.98 -5.22
C PHE A 74 8.54 -4.27 -5.50
N ASP A 75 8.31 -5.24 -4.62
CA ASP A 75 8.87 -6.58 -4.72
C ASP A 75 7.70 -7.57 -4.73
N TYR A 76 7.33 -8.04 -5.91
CA TYR A 76 6.19 -8.95 -6.07
C TYR A 76 6.41 -10.06 -7.10
#